data_548ce105a5982b7b09324cf191c1a774
#
_entry.id   548ce105a5982b7b09324cf191c1a774
#
_cell.length_a   1.000
_cell.length_b   1.000
_cell.length_c   1.000
_cell.angle_alpha   90.00
_cell.angle_beta   90.00
_cell.angle_gamma   90.00
#
_symmetry.space_group_name_H-M   'P 1'
#
loop_
_entity.id
_entity.type
_entity.pdbx_description
1 polymer ?
#
loop_
_entity_poly.entity_id
_entity_poly.type
_entity_poly.pdbx_seq_one_letter_code
_entity_poly.pdbx_strand_id
1 'polypeptide(L)'
;MADNLTYAISAGPVVDADVVSRVLTVVIAGEEPSERNFPGSAVDFGLLTVPQDSNVVLTLVDVDDAGNKSVPAVVEFVAVDTLPPAQPGGLGVTLVSESTDVAPESSSTDDVTG
;
A
#
# COMPACT_ATOMS: atom_id res chain seq x y z
N MET A 1 -4.23 -2.27 19.26
CA MET A 1 -2.96 -1.89 18.64
C MET A 1 -2.32 -3.10 17.98
N ALA A 2 -1.83 -2.95 16.78
CA ALA A 2 -1.24 -4.07 16.06
C ALA A 2 0.23 -4.24 16.46
N ASP A 3 0.63 -5.47 16.73
CA ASP A 3 2.05 -5.76 16.98
C ASP A 3 2.83 -5.94 15.70
N ASN A 4 2.16 -6.33 14.63
CA ASN A 4 2.77 -6.52 13.32
C ASN A 4 1.96 -5.76 12.27
N LEU A 5 2.65 -5.24 11.29
CA LEU A 5 2.03 -4.51 10.18
C LEU A 5 2.34 -5.25 8.89
N THR A 6 1.35 -5.35 8.01
CA THR A 6 1.49 -6.01 6.72
C THR A 6 1.40 -4.99 5.61
N TYR A 7 2.39 -5.00 4.73
CA TYR A 7 2.49 -4.08 3.60
C TYR A 7 2.41 -4.87 2.30
N ALA A 8 1.79 -4.28 1.30
CA ALA A 8 1.83 -4.80 -0.06
C ALA A 8 2.97 -4.12 -0.79
N ILE A 9 3.83 -4.90 -1.43
CA ILE A 9 4.99 -4.37 -2.13
C ILE A 9 4.74 -4.44 -3.62
N SER A 10 4.92 -3.32 -4.31
CA SER A 10 4.73 -3.25 -5.75
C SER A 10 5.69 -2.25 -6.35
N ALA A 11 5.89 -2.34 -7.66
CA ALA A 11 6.70 -1.39 -8.42
C ALA A 11 6.12 -1.27 -9.82
N GLY A 12 6.54 -0.23 -10.53
CA GLY A 12 6.16 -0.07 -11.91
C GLY A 12 6.76 -1.14 -12.80
N PRO A 13 6.27 -1.26 -14.04
CA PRO A 13 6.84 -2.23 -14.97
C PRO A 13 8.28 -1.88 -15.32
N VAL A 14 9.04 -2.89 -15.76
CA VAL A 14 10.42 -2.67 -16.17
C VAL A 14 10.46 -1.75 -17.39
N VAL A 15 11.54 -0.97 -17.48
CA VAL A 15 11.75 -0.05 -18.59
C VAL A 15 12.30 -0.81 -19.80
N ASP A 16 13.22 -1.76 -19.56
CA ASP A 16 13.86 -2.51 -20.63
C ASP A 16 13.21 -3.87 -20.80
N ALA A 17 12.93 -4.22 -22.06
CA ALA A 17 12.31 -5.50 -22.38
C ALA A 17 13.25 -6.67 -22.14
N ASP A 18 14.56 -6.41 -22.01
CA ASP A 18 15.55 -7.46 -21.79
C ASP A 18 15.56 -7.97 -20.34
N VAL A 19 14.85 -7.34 -19.45
CA VAL A 19 14.84 -7.74 -18.04
C VAL A 19 14.11 -9.08 -17.91
N VAL A 20 14.82 -10.07 -17.36
CA VAL A 20 14.27 -11.41 -17.22
C VAL A 20 13.91 -11.72 -15.77
N SER A 21 14.47 -10.97 -14.81
CA SER A 21 14.13 -11.18 -13.40
C SER A 21 14.23 -9.88 -12.63
N ARG A 22 13.51 -9.85 -11.51
CA ARG A 22 13.54 -8.74 -10.57
C ARG A 22 13.81 -9.32 -9.20
N VAL A 23 14.81 -8.77 -8.51
CA VAL A 23 15.25 -9.29 -7.21
C VAL A 23 14.94 -8.24 -6.17
N LEU A 24 14.08 -8.60 -5.23
CA LEU A 24 13.70 -7.75 -4.10
C LEU A 24 14.44 -8.23 -2.86
N THR A 25 15.23 -7.35 -2.26
CA THR A 25 15.91 -7.64 -1.01
C THR A 25 15.21 -6.88 0.10
N VAL A 26 14.87 -7.58 1.18
CA VAL A 26 14.19 -7.03 2.34
C VAL A 26 15.14 -7.09 3.52
N VAL A 27 15.40 -5.94 4.13
CA VAL A 27 16.23 -5.85 5.33
C VAL A 27 15.39 -5.24 6.43
N ILE A 28 15.21 -5.99 7.52
CA ILE A 28 14.52 -5.51 8.70
C ILE A 28 15.57 -5.39 9.79
N ALA A 29 15.62 -4.23 10.46
CA ALA A 29 16.66 -3.99 11.46
C ALA A 29 16.68 -5.11 12.50
N GLY A 30 17.86 -5.66 12.74
CA GLY A 30 18.03 -6.74 13.69
C GLY A 30 17.79 -8.13 13.10
N GLU A 31 17.43 -8.22 11.81
CA GLU A 31 17.18 -9.50 11.16
C GLU A 31 18.10 -9.66 9.95
N GLU A 32 18.23 -10.89 9.48
CA GLU A 32 19.04 -11.17 8.30
C GLU A 32 18.30 -10.73 7.04
N PRO A 33 19.02 -10.24 6.02
CA PRO A 33 18.38 -9.90 4.76
C PRO A 33 17.73 -11.10 4.12
N SER A 34 16.59 -10.88 3.47
CA SER A 34 15.94 -11.92 2.69
C SER A 34 15.75 -11.45 1.27
N GLU A 35 15.80 -12.41 0.33
CA GLU A 35 15.68 -12.12 -1.10
C GLU A 35 14.45 -12.81 -1.65
N ARG A 36 13.75 -12.10 -2.53
CA ARG A 36 12.63 -12.65 -3.29
C ARG A 36 12.92 -12.45 -4.76
N ASN A 37 12.79 -13.50 -5.56
CA ASN A 37 13.05 -13.46 -6.99
C ASN A 37 11.74 -13.52 -7.73
N PHE A 38 11.60 -12.68 -8.75
CA PHE A 38 10.38 -12.57 -9.55
C PHE A 38 10.73 -12.51 -11.02
N PRO A 39 9.79 -12.89 -11.91
CA PRO A 39 10.01 -12.71 -13.33
C PRO A 39 10.07 -11.24 -13.69
N GLY A 40 10.65 -10.92 -14.84
CA GLY A 40 10.82 -9.54 -15.28
C GLY A 40 9.53 -8.78 -15.48
N SER A 41 8.41 -9.49 -15.67
CA SER A 41 7.11 -8.85 -15.85
C SER A 41 6.39 -8.55 -14.52
N ALA A 42 6.95 -8.93 -13.39
CA ALA A 42 6.27 -8.78 -12.11
C ALA A 42 6.20 -7.32 -11.70
N VAL A 43 5.03 -6.90 -11.23
CA VAL A 43 4.82 -5.59 -10.64
C VAL A 43 4.27 -5.69 -9.23
N ASP A 44 3.90 -6.89 -8.81
CA ASP A 44 3.39 -7.18 -7.48
C ASP A 44 4.36 -8.17 -6.82
N PHE A 45 4.92 -7.79 -5.69
CA PHE A 45 5.94 -8.57 -5.01
C PHE A 45 5.42 -9.21 -3.71
N GLY A 46 4.11 -9.21 -3.53
CA GLY A 46 3.50 -9.89 -2.40
C GLY A 46 3.41 -9.03 -1.17
N LEU A 47 3.20 -9.70 -0.06
CA LEU A 47 3.00 -9.04 1.23
C LEU A 47 4.24 -9.19 2.09
N LEU A 48 4.47 -8.19 2.93
CA LEU A 48 5.55 -8.21 3.91
C LEU A 48 4.96 -7.86 5.26
N THR A 49 5.15 -8.73 6.24
CA THR A 49 4.71 -8.49 7.61
C THR A 49 5.92 -8.21 8.47
N VAL A 50 5.90 -7.08 9.16
CA VAL A 50 7.02 -6.66 10.00
C VAL A 50 6.50 -6.20 11.35
N PRO A 51 7.33 -6.31 12.41
CA PRO A 51 6.94 -5.78 13.71
C PRO A 51 6.78 -4.26 13.65
N GLN A 52 5.87 -3.76 14.45
CA GLN A 52 5.67 -2.32 14.58
C GLN A 52 6.97 -1.67 15.06
N ASP A 53 7.26 -0.48 14.54
CA ASP A 53 8.43 0.33 14.86
C ASP A 53 9.75 -0.22 14.31
N SER A 54 9.70 -1.20 13.41
CA SER A 54 10.90 -1.72 12.77
C SER A 54 11.35 -0.80 11.64
N ASN A 55 12.66 -0.68 11.49
CA ASN A 55 13.24 -0.03 10.31
C ASN A 55 13.32 -1.06 9.19
N VAL A 56 12.81 -0.71 8.02
CA VAL A 56 12.76 -1.62 6.88
C VAL A 56 13.40 -0.96 5.68
N VAL A 57 14.26 -1.69 4.98
CA VAL A 57 14.86 -1.25 3.72
C VAL A 57 14.49 -2.25 2.64
N LEU A 58 13.87 -1.76 1.58
CA LEU A 58 13.56 -2.56 0.41
C LEU A 58 14.45 -2.12 -0.73
N THR A 59 15.08 -3.09 -1.40
CA THR A 59 15.95 -2.82 -2.53
C THR A 59 15.50 -3.68 -3.70
N LEU A 60 15.24 -3.07 -4.84
CA LEU A 60 14.81 -3.78 -6.04
C LEU A 60 15.86 -3.60 -7.13
N VAL A 61 16.32 -4.72 -7.70
CA VAL A 61 17.29 -4.73 -8.78
C VAL A 61 16.71 -5.54 -9.92
N ASP A 62 16.76 -4.98 -11.12
CA ASP A 62 16.33 -5.68 -12.33
C ASP A 62 17.57 -6.29 -12.99
N VAL A 63 17.42 -7.53 -13.47
CA VAL A 63 18.52 -8.29 -14.08
C VAL A 63 18.12 -8.63 -15.50
N ASP A 64 18.99 -8.31 -16.47
CA ASP A 64 18.72 -8.60 -17.87
C ASP A 64 19.17 -10.03 -18.24
N ASP A 65 18.94 -10.40 -19.51
CA ASP A 65 19.22 -11.75 -19.98
C ASP A 65 20.72 -12.05 -20.09
N ALA A 66 21.57 -11.03 -20.02
CA ALA A 66 23.01 -11.20 -19.99
C ALA A 66 23.58 -11.17 -18.56
N GLY A 67 22.72 -11.06 -17.55
CA GLY A 67 23.14 -11.02 -16.16
C GLY A 67 23.52 -9.65 -15.64
N ASN A 68 23.32 -8.61 -16.44
CA ASN A 68 23.61 -7.24 -15.97
C ASN A 68 22.52 -6.77 -15.02
N LYS A 69 22.93 -6.02 -14.02
CA LYS A 69 22.03 -5.54 -12.95
C LYS A 69 21.81 -4.06 -13.09
N SER A 70 20.59 -3.64 -12.85
CA SER A 70 20.24 -2.23 -12.83
C SER A 70 20.80 -1.54 -11.59
N VAL A 71 20.78 -0.21 -11.61
CA VAL A 71 20.96 0.57 -10.38
C VAL A 71 19.81 0.21 -9.45
N PRO A 72 20.07 -0.02 -8.15
CA PRO A 72 19.00 -0.42 -7.24
C PRO A 72 18.00 0.71 -6.99
N ALA A 73 16.73 0.36 -6.91
CA ALA A 73 15.71 1.24 -6.35
C ALA A 73 15.61 0.92 -4.86
N VAL A 74 15.68 1.94 -4.02
CA VAL A 74 15.73 1.75 -2.57
C VAL A 74 14.62 2.53 -1.90
N VAL A 75 13.91 1.87 -0.99
CA VAL A 75 12.90 2.50 -0.15
C VAL A 75 13.20 2.15 1.29
N GLU A 76 13.28 3.18 2.14
CA GLU A 76 13.47 3.00 3.58
C GLU A 76 12.27 3.56 4.30
N PHE A 77 11.79 2.83 5.30
CA PHE A 77 10.69 3.33 6.11
C PHE A 77 10.71 2.68 7.49
N VAL A 78 10.01 3.32 8.42
CA VAL A 78 9.75 2.75 9.74
C VAL A 78 8.31 2.26 9.74
N ALA A 79 8.12 1.02 10.17
CA ALA A 79 6.79 0.41 10.18
C ALA A 79 5.97 1.00 11.33
N VAL A 80 5.13 1.97 11.03
CA VAL A 80 4.25 2.59 12.02
C VAL A 80 2.81 2.44 11.56
N ASP A 81 1.94 2.27 12.53
CA ASP A 81 0.51 2.14 12.24
C ASP A 81 -0.07 3.53 11.95
N THR A 82 -0.12 3.86 10.68
CA THR A 82 -0.71 5.12 10.22
C THR A 82 -2.08 4.94 9.60
N LEU A 83 -2.56 3.68 9.57
CA LEU A 83 -3.85 3.39 8.96
C LEU A 83 -4.96 3.75 9.94
N PRO A 84 -5.86 4.66 9.56
CA PRO A 84 -6.98 4.99 10.44
C PRO A 84 -7.92 3.80 10.58
N PRO A 85 -8.77 3.79 11.60
CA PRO A 85 -9.78 2.75 11.70
C PRO A 85 -10.65 2.70 10.47
N ALA A 86 -11.23 1.55 10.21
CA ALA A 86 -12.14 1.42 9.08
C ALA A 86 -13.28 2.41 9.23
N GLN A 87 -13.74 2.91 8.09
CA GLN A 87 -14.86 3.84 8.06
C GLN A 87 -16.07 3.17 8.72
N PRO A 88 -16.74 3.86 9.67
CA PRO A 88 -17.94 3.29 10.26
C PRO A 88 -18.99 3.01 9.18
N GLY A 89 -19.56 1.83 9.21
CA GLY A 89 -20.64 1.47 8.31
C GLY A 89 -21.98 1.88 8.92
N GLY A 90 -22.97 2.02 8.06
CA GLY A 90 -24.33 2.24 8.51
C GLY A 90 -24.64 3.63 8.99
N LEU A 91 -23.71 4.57 8.86
CA LEU A 91 -24.01 5.96 9.20
C LEU A 91 -25.03 6.50 8.24
N GLY A 92 -26.11 7.04 8.76
CA GLY A 92 -27.16 7.60 7.92
C GLY A 92 -27.99 8.59 8.68
N VAL A 93 -28.87 9.23 7.97
CA VAL A 93 -29.82 10.15 8.53
C VAL A 93 -31.20 9.86 7.98
N THR A 94 -32.20 9.87 8.85
CA THR A 94 -33.58 9.60 8.46
C THR A 94 -34.43 10.79 8.84
N LEU A 95 -35.23 11.26 7.90
CA LEU A 95 -36.17 12.32 8.14
C LEU A 95 -37.28 11.81 9.07
N VAL A 96 -37.40 12.40 10.24
CA VAL A 96 -38.43 12.00 11.20
C VAL A 96 -39.68 12.82 11.04
N SER A 97 -39.54 14.10 10.70
CA SER A 97 -40.69 14.99 10.50
C SER A 97 -40.24 16.15 9.65
N GLU A 98 -41.22 16.79 9.00
CA GLU A 98 -40.92 17.99 8.26
C GLU A 98 -41.98 19.03 8.50
N SER A 99 -41.60 20.28 8.36
CA SER A 99 -42.46 21.41 8.53
C SER A 99 -42.64 22.09 7.19
N THR A 100 -43.87 22.48 6.88
CA THR A 100 -44.17 23.09 5.60
C THR A 100 -43.69 24.51 5.48
N ASP A 101 -43.35 25.13 6.62
CA ASP A 101 -42.87 26.51 6.57
C ASP A 101 -41.36 26.62 6.45
N VAL A 102 -40.66 25.50 6.37
CA VAL A 102 -39.21 25.51 6.23
C VAL A 102 -38.84 25.40 4.77
N ALA A 103 -38.01 26.30 4.33
CA ALA A 103 -37.50 26.23 2.96
C ALA A 103 -36.49 25.09 2.89
N PRO A 104 -36.62 24.26 1.87
CA PRO A 104 -35.64 23.21 1.70
C PRO A 104 -34.36 23.77 1.16
N GLU A 105 -33.49 23.15 1.37
CA GLU A 105 -32.30 23.41 0.75
C GLU A 105 -31.76 22.30 0.12
N SER A 106 -32.18 22.07 -0.29
CA SER A 106 -31.78 21.07 -0.75
C SER A 106 -31.38 20.06 -0.61
N SER A 107 -31.74 19.95 -0.39
CA SER A 107 -31.43 18.89 -0.28
C SER A 107 -31.08 18.00 -0.22
N SER A 108 -31.34 18.14 -0.34
CA SER A 108 -31.23 17.17 -0.21
C SER A 108 -30.93 16.37 -0.12
N THR A 109 -31.13 16.54 -0.21
CA THR A 109 -31.13 15.71 0.01
C THR A 109 -30.75 15.25 0.16
N ASP A 110 -30.90 15.68 0.12
CA ASP A 110 -30.81 15.29 0.51
C ASP A 110 -30.11 15.14 0.80
N ASP A 111 -30.12 15.69 0.79
CA ASP A 111 -29.75 15.54 1.30
C ASP A 111 -28.91 15.27 1.72
N VAL A 112 -28.95 15.58 1.80
CA VAL A 112 -28.48 15.32 2.23
C VAL A 112 -28.00 14.58 2.19
N THR A 113 -28.16 14.58 1.79
CA THR A 113 -28.05 13.90 1.72
C THR A 113 -27.55 13.40 1.50
N GLY A 114 -27.66 13.82 1.43
CA GLY A 114 -27.59 13.41 1.16
C GLY A 114 -27.38 13.05 1.01
#